data_f91cc0e4323a28c9b3f524910c8c463b
#
_entry.id   f91cc0e4323a28c9b3f524910c8c463b
#
_cell.length_a   1.000
_cell.length_b   1.000
_cell.length_c   1.000
_cell.angle_alpha   90.00
_cell.angle_beta   90.00
_cell.angle_gamma   90.00
#
_symmetry.space_group_name_H-M   'P 1'
#
loop_
_entity.id
_entity.type
_entity.pdbx_description
1 polymer ?
#
loop_
_entity_poly.entity_id
_entity_poly.type
_entity_poly.pdbx_seq_one_letter_code
_entity_poly.pdbx_strand_id
1 'polypeptide(L)'
;MNTSRIRNFCIIAHIDHGKSTLADRLLEETNTLSKKVMKDQVLDSMDLERERGITIKSHPIKMQYQHSDGRNYVLNLIDTPGHVDFSYEVSRSLAACEGALLLVDAAQGVEAQTVSNTYLAVENDLTIIPIINKVDLQSAMVEEVKAQIMELIGCNEKDIIEASAKNGIGVDQIFTAVIERIAAPQENDDAPPRALIFDSLYDNYRGAVPYVRVFDGVLKPGMTVHFFAHDQEYEITELGHFIMKKVKTNELRSGDVGYIVASIRHMGHIEPGDTITVKENRAQEPLPGYKKIKPMVFTGLYPVEADDYDQLRQALEKLQLNDFSLDFIPETSEALGFGFRCGFLGLLHMEIIQERLEREFDLDLVTTTPNVIYRVVTNDGETLEVDTPAKMPVTGDINEILEPIVAAEILTPKEYIGSIMTLCQNKRGVYKNTNYLSPEKAQIHYDLPLGEIIFDFYDKLKSISSGYASFDYEFKEFAEANLRKLDILIHSEPVDALSTICHAEDAYQRGVALCSKLKELIPRQMFEVAIQAALNNRIIARTTVRALKKNVTAKCYGGDITRKRKLWEKQKKGKKRMKMIGKVEVPQEALLAVLQLDSD
;
A
#
# COMPACT_ATOMS: atom_id res chain seq x y z
N MET A 1 -14.42 20.61 -29.08
CA MET A 1 -13.05 21.13 -28.94
C MET A 1 -12.18 20.28 -29.83
N ASN A 2 -11.18 20.78 -30.52
CA ASN A 2 -10.40 19.94 -31.44
C ASN A 2 -9.45 19.03 -30.62
N THR A 3 -9.57 17.73 -30.75
CA THR A 3 -8.79 16.69 -30.06
C THR A 3 -7.27 16.89 -30.20
N SER A 4 -6.83 17.45 -31.34
CA SER A 4 -5.41 17.80 -31.58
C SER A 4 -4.80 18.76 -30.53
N ARG A 5 -5.63 19.44 -29.73
CA ARG A 5 -5.19 20.36 -28.67
C ARG A 5 -5.30 19.77 -27.25
N ILE A 6 -5.60 18.49 -27.13
CA ILE A 6 -5.64 17.80 -25.84
C ILE A 6 -4.30 17.11 -25.60
N ARG A 7 -3.82 17.12 -24.35
CA ARG A 7 -2.68 16.34 -23.88
C ARG A 7 -3.05 15.69 -22.55
N ASN A 8 -2.99 14.38 -22.51
CA ASN A 8 -3.22 13.61 -21.28
C ASN A 8 -1.88 13.07 -20.82
N PHE A 9 -1.49 13.40 -19.61
CA PHE A 9 -0.18 13.03 -19.08
C PHE A 9 -0.25 12.85 -17.55
N CYS A 10 0.72 12.13 -17.05
CA CYS A 10 0.92 11.91 -15.62
C CYS A 10 2.33 12.35 -15.20
N ILE A 11 2.59 12.36 -13.90
CA ILE A 11 3.92 12.59 -13.33
C ILE A 11 4.34 11.33 -12.60
N ILE A 12 5.41 10.70 -13.05
CA ILE A 12 6.07 9.57 -12.40
C ILE A 12 7.33 10.04 -11.69
N ALA A 13 7.48 9.69 -10.44
CA ALA A 13 8.58 10.14 -9.60
C ALA A 13 8.79 9.18 -8.43
N HIS A 14 10.00 9.16 -7.89
CA HIS A 14 10.25 8.59 -6.57
C HIS A 14 9.66 9.49 -5.47
N ILE A 15 9.48 8.94 -4.26
CA ILE A 15 9.07 9.71 -3.07
C ILE A 15 10.05 10.86 -2.85
N ASP A 16 9.54 12.02 -2.45
CA ASP A 16 10.32 13.25 -2.18
C ASP A 16 11.05 13.89 -3.38
N HIS A 17 10.90 13.38 -4.62
CA HIS A 17 11.46 14.04 -5.80
C HIS A 17 10.74 15.33 -6.19
N GLY A 18 9.63 15.67 -5.52
CA GLY A 18 8.91 16.93 -5.69
C GLY A 18 7.74 16.89 -6.67
N LYS A 19 7.11 15.72 -6.81
CA LYS A 19 5.93 15.47 -7.66
C LYS A 19 4.78 16.44 -7.37
N SER A 20 4.30 16.48 -6.12
CA SER A 20 3.18 17.34 -5.70
C SER A 20 3.54 18.82 -5.85
N THR A 21 4.82 19.20 -5.59
CA THR A 21 5.31 20.58 -5.80
C THR A 21 5.30 20.96 -7.27
N LEU A 22 5.67 20.05 -8.19
CA LEU A 22 5.59 20.30 -9.62
C LEU A 22 4.14 20.44 -10.08
N ALA A 23 3.27 19.55 -9.62
CA ALA A 23 1.84 19.60 -9.94
C ALA A 23 1.21 20.93 -9.48
N ASP A 24 1.50 21.39 -8.26
CA ASP A 24 1.07 22.70 -7.75
C ASP A 24 1.54 23.84 -8.65
N ARG A 25 2.81 23.79 -9.10
CA ARG A 25 3.36 24.81 -9.98
C ARG A 25 2.68 24.85 -11.35
N LEU A 26 2.38 23.67 -11.92
CA LEU A 26 1.63 23.58 -13.18
C LEU A 26 0.22 24.18 -13.04
N LEU A 27 -0.45 23.96 -11.90
CA LEU A 27 -1.76 24.54 -11.60
C LEU A 27 -1.70 26.08 -11.42
N GLU A 28 -0.64 26.60 -10.82
CA GLU A 28 -0.43 28.02 -10.63
C GLU A 28 -0.23 28.74 -11.96
N GLU A 29 0.70 28.24 -12.81
CA GLU A 29 1.03 28.87 -14.11
C GLU A 29 -0.15 28.84 -15.09
N THR A 30 -0.99 27.80 -15.03
CA THR A 30 -2.23 27.73 -15.84
C THR A 30 -3.38 28.55 -15.26
N ASN A 31 -3.18 29.24 -14.13
CA ASN A 31 -4.24 29.95 -13.41
C ASN A 31 -5.48 29.10 -13.12
N THR A 32 -5.33 27.79 -13.04
CA THR A 32 -6.41 26.84 -12.69
C THR A 32 -6.89 27.08 -11.27
N LEU A 33 -5.98 27.57 -10.40
CA LEU A 33 -6.25 28.01 -9.04
C LEU A 33 -5.93 29.50 -8.86
N SER A 34 -6.81 30.20 -8.15
CA SER A 34 -6.50 31.57 -7.73
C SER A 34 -5.43 31.54 -6.62
N LYS A 35 -4.48 32.47 -6.64
CA LYS A 35 -3.43 32.62 -5.62
C LYS A 35 -3.91 32.66 -4.17
N LYS A 36 -5.21 32.99 -3.94
CA LYS A 36 -5.84 33.04 -2.60
C LYS A 36 -6.25 31.66 -2.08
N VAL A 37 -6.43 30.67 -2.95
CA VAL A 37 -6.89 29.32 -2.61
C VAL A 37 -5.71 28.33 -2.63
N MET A 38 -4.59 28.76 -3.18
CA MET A 38 -3.38 27.95 -3.24
C MET A 38 -2.87 27.67 -1.83
N LYS A 39 -2.76 26.37 -1.51
CA LYS A 39 -2.07 25.83 -0.34
C LYS A 39 -1.00 24.91 -0.88
N ASP A 40 0.03 24.65 -0.11
CA ASP A 40 1.01 23.64 -0.48
C ASP A 40 0.35 22.27 -0.61
N GLN A 41 0.72 21.49 -1.62
CA GLN A 41 0.20 20.16 -1.92
C GLN A 41 -1.33 20.17 -2.10
N VAL A 42 -1.82 21.03 -3.00
CA VAL A 42 -3.26 21.23 -3.21
C VAL A 42 -3.96 19.96 -3.71
N LEU A 43 -3.24 19.09 -4.43
CA LEU A 43 -3.75 17.83 -4.96
C LEU A 43 -3.88 16.75 -3.89
N ASP A 44 -3.03 16.79 -2.87
CA ASP A 44 -3.08 15.88 -1.75
C ASP A 44 -4.30 16.25 -0.87
N SER A 45 -5.45 15.65 -1.20
CA SER A 45 -6.75 16.02 -0.64
C SER A 45 -6.97 15.50 0.79
N MET A 46 -6.26 14.43 1.16
CA MET A 46 -6.31 13.82 2.48
C MET A 46 -5.27 14.47 3.41
N ASP A 47 -5.62 14.64 4.68
CA ASP A 47 -4.65 15.12 5.69
C ASP A 47 -3.47 14.14 5.80
N LEU A 48 -3.74 12.85 5.64
CA LEU A 48 -2.78 11.77 5.69
C LEU A 48 -1.74 11.85 4.54
N GLU A 49 -2.17 12.23 3.33
CA GLU A 49 -1.28 12.47 2.19
C GLU A 49 -0.27 13.57 2.51
N ARG A 50 -0.76 14.68 3.09
CA ARG A 50 0.09 15.84 3.47
C ARG A 50 1.04 15.53 4.62
N GLU A 51 0.58 14.81 5.64
CA GLU A 51 1.39 14.43 6.80
C GLU A 51 2.53 13.49 6.41
N ARG A 52 2.24 12.53 5.52
CA ARG A 52 3.23 11.53 5.06
C ARG A 52 4.03 11.97 3.84
N GLY A 53 3.63 13.07 3.17
CA GLY A 53 4.28 13.56 1.95
C GLY A 53 4.14 12.64 0.74
N ILE A 54 3.10 11.80 0.71
CA ILE A 54 2.84 10.82 -0.36
C ILE A 54 1.44 11.03 -0.94
N THR A 55 1.30 10.88 -2.25
CA THR A 55 -0.01 10.79 -2.90
C THR A 55 -0.52 9.36 -2.76
N ILE A 56 -1.73 9.21 -2.21
CA ILE A 56 -2.38 7.91 -2.02
C ILE A 56 -3.35 7.64 -3.16
N LYS A 57 -4.11 8.66 -3.59
CA LYS A 57 -5.14 8.52 -4.60
C LYS A 57 -4.88 9.38 -5.83
N SER A 58 -5.14 8.81 -7.01
CA SER A 58 -5.00 9.54 -8.28
C SER A 58 -6.04 10.65 -8.41
N HIS A 59 -5.60 11.84 -8.83
CA HIS A 59 -6.47 12.98 -9.04
C HIS A 59 -6.33 13.52 -10.47
N PRO A 60 -7.35 13.35 -11.33
CA PRO A 60 -7.35 13.96 -12.65
C PRO A 60 -7.71 15.45 -12.56
N ILE A 61 -6.96 16.29 -13.27
CA ILE A 61 -7.21 17.73 -13.34
C ILE A 61 -7.08 18.23 -14.76
N LYS A 62 -8.09 18.98 -15.18
CA LYS A 62 -8.13 19.66 -16.47
C LYS A 62 -7.62 21.09 -16.33
N MET A 63 -6.56 21.41 -17.04
CA MET A 63 -5.94 22.74 -17.12
C MET A 63 -6.13 23.33 -18.53
N GLN A 64 -6.08 24.63 -18.64
CA GLN A 64 -6.01 25.36 -19.93
C GLN A 64 -4.72 26.17 -19.99
N TYR A 65 -3.97 26.01 -21.06
CA TYR A 65 -2.70 26.69 -21.25
C TYR A 65 -2.65 27.37 -22.62
N GLN A 66 -2.30 28.66 -22.64
CA GLN A 66 -2.06 29.42 -23.87
C GLN A 66 -0.60 29.27 -24.26
N HIS A 67 -0.33 28.52 -25.31
CA HIS A 67 1.02 28.29 -25.79
C HIS A 67 1.54 29.47 -26.64
N SER A 68 2.86 29.53 -26.82
CA SER A 68 3.55 30.57 -27.61
C SER A 68 3.12 30.63 -29.07
N ASP A 69 2.53 29.54 -29.61
CA ASP A 69 1.93 29.49 -30.96
C ASP A 69 0.58 30.25 -31.06
N GLY A 70 0.15 30.88 -29.98
CA GLY A 70 -1.11 31.62 -29.87
C GLY A 70 -2.36 30.73 -29.70
N ARG A 71 -2.20 29.41 -29.58
CA ARG A 71 -3.33 28.45 -29.40
C ARG A 71 -3.53 28.11 -27.95
N ASN A 72 -4.79 27.81 -27.59
CA ASN A 72 -5.15 27.28 -26.29
C ASN A 72 -5.16 25.73 -26.33
N TYR A 73 -4.43 25.12 -25.41
CA TYR A 73 -4.37 23.68 -25.21
C TYR A 73 -5.12 23.28 -23.94
N VAL A 74 -5.68 22.08 -23.97
CA VAL A 74 -6.25 21.40 -22.80
C VAL A 74 -5.24 20.38 -22.32
N LEU A 75 -4.83 20.53 -21.08
CA LEU A 75 -3.86 19.67 -20.41
C LEU A 75 -4.59 18.91 -19.31
N ASN A 76 -4.71 17.61 -19.46
CA ASN A 76 -5.28 16.73 -18.42
C ASN A 76 -4.10 16.07 -17.69
N LEU A 77 -3.84 16.53 -16.48
CA LEU A 77 -2.89 15.91 -15.56
C LEU A 77 -3.62 14.83 -14.75
N ILE A 78 -3.10 13.62 -14.75
CA ILE A 78 -3.51 12.55 -13.84
C ILE A 78 -2.39 12.38 -12.83
N ASP A 79 -2.60 12.86 -11.61
CA ASP A 79 -1.63 12.70 -10.52
C ASP A 79 -1.58 11.25 -10.06
N THR A 80 -0.40 10.67 -9.91
CA THR A 80 -0.19 9.26 -9.62
C THR A 80 0.49 9.08 -8.27
N PRO A 81 0.18 8.04 -7.49
CA PRO A 81 1.00 7.65 -6.33
C PRO A 81 2.45 7.39 -6.74
N GLY A 82 3.39 7.53 -5.80
CA GLY A 82 4.82 7.26 -6.04
C GLY A 82 5.34 5.97 -5.39
N HIS A 83 4.57 5.33 -4.50
CA HIS A 83 5.02 4.20 -3.70
C HIS A 83 4.71 2.85 -4.35
N VAL A 84 5.57 1.84 -4.13
CA VAL A 84 5.42 0.49 -4.69
C VAL A 84 4.09 -0.18 -4.34
N ASP A 85 3.59 0.00 -3.12
CA ASP A 85 2.31 -0.57 -2.69
C ASP A 85 1.12 -0.05 -3.53
N PHE A 86 1.30 1.08 -4.23
CA PHE A 86 0.30 1.68 -5.12
C PHE A 86 0.63 1.55 -6.61
N SER A 87 1.51 0.60 -6.96
CA SER A 87 1.88 0.34 -8.38
C SER A 87 0.66 0.05 -9.27
N TYR A 88 -0.40 -0.50 -8.69
CA TYR A 88 -1.66 -0.75 -9.38
C TYR A 88 -2.40 0.55 -9.76
N GLU A 89 -2.45 1.52 -8.84
CA GLU A 89 -3.00 2.86 -9.10
C GLU A 89 -2.17 3.59 -10.16
N VAL A 90 -0.84 3.44 -10.11
CA VAL A 90 0.07 3.98 -11.11
C VAL A 90 -0.24 3.39 -12.48
N SER A 91 -0.27 2.08 -12.62
CA SER A 91 -0.55 1.40 -13.89
C SER A 91 -1.87 1.84 -14.52
N ARG A 92 -2.93 2.01 -13.72
CA ARG A 92 -4.24 2.50 -14.19
C ARG A 92 -4.19 3.92 -14.71
N SER A 93 -3.48 4.77 -14.01
CA SER A 93 -3.32 6.18 -14.40
C SER A 93 -2.49 6.32 -15.68
N LEU A 94 -1.43 5.50 -15.82
CA LEU A 94 -0.60 5.46 -17.02
C LEU A 94 -1.41 5.09 -18.25
N ALA A 95 -2.24 4.06 -18.20
CA ALA A 95 -3.07 3.63 -19.35
C ALA A 95 -4.12 4.66 -19.78
N ALA A 96 -4.42 5.67 -18.96
CA ALA A 96 -5.30 6.78 -19.33
C ALA A 96 -4.56 7.96 -20.00
N CYS A 97 -3.23 7.87 -20.15
CA CYS A 97 -2.36 8.95 -20.65
C CYS A 97 -1.71 8.60 -22.00
N GLU A 98 -1.26 9.63 -22.71
CA GLU A 98 -0.38 9.53 -23.89
C GLU A 98 1.09 9.89 -23.56
N GLY A 99 1.36 10.45 -22.36
CA GLY A 99 2.72 10.78 -21.96
C GLY A 99 2.92 10.79 -20.45
N ALA A 100 4.18 10.72 -20.03
CA ALA A 100 4.59 10.77 -18.64
C ALA A 100 5.75 11.77 -18.45
N LEU A 101 5.66 12.59 -17.41
CA LEU A 101 6.77 13.43 -16.94
C LEU A 101 7.58 12.59 -15.95
N LEU A 102 8.80 12.21 -16.33
CA LEU A 102 9.73 11.49 -15.46
C LEU A 102 10.52 12.50 -14.63
N LEU A 103 10.16 12.62 -13.35
CA LEU A 103 10.76 13.60 -12.45
C LEU A 103 11.85 12.95 -11.59
N VAL A 104 13.08 13.45 -11.71
CA VAL A 104 14.25 12.97 -10.98
C VAL A 104 14.84 14.11 -10.16
N ASP A 105 15.15 13.86 -8.88
CA ASP A 105 15.81 14.83 -7.99
C ASP A 105 17.29 14.99 -8.39
N ALA A 106 17.75 16.22 -8.56
CA ALA A 106 19.13 16.53 -8.90
C ALA A 106 20.16 16.10 -7.85
N ALA A 107 19.76 15.91 -6.58
CA ALA A 107 20.65 15.52 -5.50
C ALA A 107 20.64 14.00 -5.22
N GLN A 108 19.50 13.32 -5.48
CA GLN A 108 19.35 11.88 -5.23
C GLN A 108 19.60 11.05 -6.50
N GLY A 109 19.28 11.61 -7.68
CA GLY A 109 19.36 10.93 -8.95
C GLY A 109 18.27 9.87 -9.15
N VAL A 110 18.52 8.90 -10.04
CA VAL A 110 17.59 7.80 -10.33
C VAL A 110 17.50 6.86 -9.13
N GLU A 111 16.29 6.53 -8.70
CA GLU A 111 15.95 5.66 -7.59
C GLU A 111 15.13 4.43 -8.05
N ALA A 112 14.95 3.39 -7.22
CA ALA A 112 14.31 2.14 -7.64
C ALA A 112 12.90 2.35 -8.22
N GLN A 113 12.07 3.17 -7.56
CA GLN A 113 10.72 3.49 -8.06
C GLN A 113 10.76 4.32 -9.35
N THR A 114 11.82 5.09 -9.58
CA THR A 114 12.03 5.79 -10.87
C THR A 114 12.19 4.76 -11.99
N VAL A 115 12.95 3.71 -11.75
CA VAL A 115 13.20 2.64 -12.72
C VAL A 115 11.91 1.86 -13.01
N SER A 116 11.25 1.33 -11.98
CA SER A 116 10.03 0.52 -12.15
C SER A 116 8.89 1.32 -12.80
N ASN A 117 8.63 2.56 -12.36
CA ASN A 117 7.61 3.40 -12.98
C ASN A 117 7.95 3.77 -14.43
N THR A 118 9.23 3.89 -14.77
CA THR A 118 9.67 4.11 -16.15
C THR A 118 9.36 2.90 -17.03
N TYR A 119 9.63 1.69 -16.55
CA TYR A 119 9.27 0.47 -17.29
C TYR A 119 7.75 0.35 -17.51
N LEU A 120 6.94 0.64 -16.47
CA LEU A 120 5.48 0.68 -16.62
C LEU A 120 5.03 1.71 -17.66
N ALA A 121 5.68 2.87 -17.73
CA ALA A 121 5.37 3.87 -18.75
C ALA A 121 5.75 3.40 -20.17
N VAL A 122 6.88 2.70 -20.33
CA VAL A 122 7.30 2.10 -21.61
C VAL A 122 6.35 0.97 -22.03
N GLU A 123 5.92 0.11 -21.10
CA GLU A 123 4.94 -0.96 -21.38
C GLU A 123 3.59 -0.43 -21.86
N ASN A 124 3.23 0.79 -21.45
CA ASN A 124 2.01 1.49 -21.89
C ASN A 124 2.23 2.38 -23.12
N ASP A 125 3.36 2.27 -23.82
CA ASP A 125 3.74 3.08 -25.00
C ASP A 125 3.67 4.60 -24.78
N LEU A 126 3.96 5.07 -23.55
CA LEU A 126 3.90 6.49 -23.23
C LEU A 126 5.14 7.25 -23.73
N THR A 127 4.91 8.47 -24.21
CA THR A 127 6.02 9.43 -24.45
C THR A 127 6.57 9.92 -23.12
N ILE A 128 7.83 9.59 -22.81
CA ILE A 128 8.49 10.01 -21.58
C ILE A 128 9.24 11.32 -21.77
N ILE A 129 8.93 12.31 -20.92
CA ILE A 129 9.64 13.60 -20.86
C ILE A 129 10.48 13.63 -19.59
N PRO A 130 11.82 13.50 -19.67
CA PRO A 130 12.69 13.53 -18.51
C PRO A 130 12.89 14.95 -17.97
N ILE A 131 12.76 15.08 -16.64
CA ILE A 131 12.90 16.34 -15.91
C ILE A 131 13.82 16.15 -14.72
N ILE A 132 14.87 16.93 -14.60
CA ILE A 132 15.70 17.01 -13.40
C ILE A 132 15.18 18.14 -12.54
N ASN A 133 14.68 17.82 -11.37
CA ASN A 133 14.11 18.79 -10.43
C ASN A 133 15.11 19.15 -9.32
N LYS A 134 14.83 20.24 -8.64
CA LYS A 134 15.63 20.77 -7.53
C LYS A 134 17.05 21.18 -7.94
N VAL A 135 17.24 21.65 -9.17
CA VAL A 135 18.56 22.13 -9.67
C VAL A 135 19.09 23.33 -8.89
N ASP A 136 18.26 23.97 -8.08
CA ASP A 136 18.61 25.09 -7.19
C ASP A 136 19.33 24.66 -5.90
N LEU A 137 19.42 23.38 -5.59
CA LEU A 137 20.10 22.88 -4.41
C LEU A 137 21.63 22.93 -4.59
N GLN A 138 22.36 23.24 -3.53
CA GLN A 138 23.84 23.23 -3.55
C GLN A 138 24.42 21.81 -3.74
N SER A 139 23.64 20.77 -3.37
CA SER A 139 23.99 19.35 -3.54
C SER A 139 23.58 18.79 -4.91
N ALA A 140 23.07 19.61 -5.82
CA ALA A 140 22.62 19.15 -7.14
C ALA A 140 23.80 18.62 -7.98
N MET A 141 23.67 17.40 -8.50
CA MET A 141 24.64 16.70 -9.36
C MET A 141 24.06 16.55 -10.78
N VAL A 142 23.72 17.68 -11.40
CA VAL A 142 22.93 17.71 -12.65
C VAL A 142 23.53 16.85 -13.76
N GLU A 143 24.85 16.95 -14.01
CA GLU A 143 25.53 16.22 -15.10
C GLU A 143 25.54 14.70 -14.84
N GLU A 144 25.69 14.29 -13.59
CA GLU A 144 25.63 12.88 -13.21
C GLU A 144 24.22 12.31 -13.39
N VAL A 145 23.21 13.07 -12.96
CA VAL A 145 21.80 12.67 -13.07
C VAL A 145 21.36 12.64 -14.55
N LYS A 146 21.86 13.55 -15.40
CA LYS A 146 21.66 13.46 -16.86
C LYS A 146 22.18 12.14 -17.42
N ALA A 147 23.39 11.75 -17.02
CA ALA A 147 23.97 10.49 -17.48
C ALA A 147 23.13 9.27 -17.06
N GLN A 148 22.65 9.24 -15.82
CA GLN A 148 21.77 8.18 -15.31
C GLN A 148 20.44 8.12 -16.09
N ILE A 149 19.83 9.26 -16.40
CA ILE A 149 18.58 9.31 -17.17
C ILE A 149 18.81 8.84 -18.61
N MET A 150 19.88 9.29 -19.25
CA MET A 150 20.24 8.86 -20.61
C MET A 150 20.47 7.35 -20.69
N GLU A 151 21.08 6.75 -19.67
CA GLU A 151 21.25 5.30 -19.59
C GLU A 151 19.91 4.57 -19.39
N LEU A 152 19.02 5.11 -18.54
CA LEU A 152 17.73 4.50 -18.21
C LEU A 152 16.78 4.45 -19.41
N ILE A 153 16.62 5.57 -20.15
CA ILE A 153 15.58 5.70 -21.20
C ILE A 153 16.15 5.88 -22.60
N GLY A 154 17.47 5.96 -22.78
CA GLY A 154 18.11 6.09 -24.10
C GLY A 154 17.86 7.42 -24.80
N CYS A 155 17.54 8.50 -24.05
CA CYS A 155 17.29 9.83 -24.62
C CYS A 155 18.59 10.61 -24.88
N ASN A 156 18.49 11.74 -25.63
CA ASN A 156 19.61 12.64 -25.76
C ASN A 156 19.63 13.64 -24.59
N GLU A 157 20.81 14.18 -24.25
CA GLU A 157 20.96 15.18 -23.19
C GLU A 157 20.06 16.41 -23.40
N LYS A 158 19.93 16.92 -24.64
CA LYS A 158 19.07 18.06 -25.01
C LYS A 158 17.57 17.82 -24.75
N ASP A 159 17.15 16.58 -24.59
CA ASP A 159 15.74 16.22 -24.33
C ASP A 159 15.39 16.31 -22.85
N ILE A 160 16.40 16.42 -21.99
CA ILE A 160 16.26 16.52 -20.52
C ILE A 160 16.02 17.98 -20.15
N ILE A 161 15.00 18.20 -19.33
CA ILE A 161 14.62 19.54 -18.85
C ILE A 161 15.16 19.75 -17.44
N GLU A 162 15.90 20.82 -17.24
CA GLU A 162 16.36 21.22 -15.91
C GLU A 162 15.33 22.16 -15.27
N ALA A 163 14.88 21.83 -14.04
CA ALA A 163 13.79 22.52 -13.38
C ALA A 163 14.01 22.69 -11.87
N SER A 164 13.36 23.70 -11.33
CA SER A 164 13.09 23.83 -9.91
C SER A 164 11.59 24.13 -9.73
N ALA A 165 10.81 23.13 -9.40
CA ALA A 165 9.39 23.31 -9.16
C ALA A 165 9.13 24.34 -8.06
N LYS A 166 9.95 24.36 -7.01
CA LYS A 166 9.86 25.33 -5.91
C LYS A 166 10.06 26.78 -6.38
N ASN A 167 11.02 27.02 -7.26
CA ASN A 167 11.38 28.37 -7.71
C ASN A 167 10.76 28.74 -9.07
N GLY A 168 10.02 27.83 -9.72
CA GLY A 168 9.39 28.05 -11.03
C GLY A 168 10.38 28.03 -12.21
N ILE A 169 11.61 27.51 -12.01
CA ILE A 169 12.63 27.42 -13.08
C ILE A 169 12.24 26.27 -14.01
N GLY A 170 12.30 26.49 -15.33
CA GLY A 170 12.11 25.46 -16.36
C GLY A 170 10.64 25.05 -16.61
N VAL A 171 9.65 25.61 -15.89
CA VAL A 171 8.23 25.22 -16.00
C VAL A 171 7.66 25.51 -17.40
N ASP A 172 8.00 26.63 -18.02
CA ASP A 172 7.55 26.94 -19.38
C ASP A 172 8.12 25.94 -20.41
N GLN A 173 9.33 25.43 -20.17
CA GLN A 173 9.92 24.38 -21.00
C GLN A 173 9.18 23.06 -20.87
N ILE A 174 8.70 22.76 -19.65
CA ILE A 174 7.86 21.57 -19.40
C ILE A 174 6.56 21.68 -20.18
N PHE A 175 5.84 22.81 -20.12
CA PHE A 175 4.62 23.02 -20.91
C PHE A 175 4.88 22.89 -22.41
N THR A 176 5.95 23.48 -22.89
CA THR A 176 6.33 23.38 -24.30
C THR A 176 6.59 21.92 -24.70
N ALA A 177 7.35 21.18 -23.89
CA ALA A 177 7.63 19.77 -24.15
C ALA A 177 6.36 18.89 -24.11
N VAL A 178 5.46 19.13 -23.15
CA VAL A 178 4.16 18.43 -23.09
C VAL A 178 3.36 18.65 -24.37
N ILE A 179 3.30 19.88 -24.87
CA ILE A 179 2.53 20.23 -26.07
C ILE A 179 3.15 19.68 -27.35
N GLU A 180 4.48 19.79 -27.48
CA GLU A 180 5.19 19.45 -28.70
C GLU A 180 5.54 17.96 -28.82
N ARG A 181 5.85 17.28 -27.69
CA ARG A 181 6.37 15.91 -27.71
C ARG A 181 5.29 14.87 -27.44
N ILE A 182 4.30 15.15 -26.54
CA ILE A 182 3.22 14.21 -26.28
C ILE A 182 2.23 14.23 -27.44
N ALA A 183 1.89 13.06 -27.97
CA ALA A 183 0.91 12.92 -29.02
C ALA A 183 -0.48 13.39 -28.55
N ALA A 184 -1.25 13.98 -29.46
CA ALA A 184 -2.66 14.22 -29.19
C ALA A 184 -3.43 12.90 -29.21
N PRO A 185 -4.49 12.76 -28.39
CA PRO A 185 -5.38 11.61 -28.50
C PRO A 185 -5.95 11.45 -29.92
N GLN A 186 -6.25 10.23 -30.31
CA GLN A 186 -6.90 9.98 -31.60
C GLN A 186 -8.32 10.54 -31.57
N GLU A 187 -8.71 11.25 -32.63
CA GLU A 187 -10.07 11.73 -32.82
C GLU A 187 -10.90 10.64 -33.49
N ASN A 188 -11.88 10.12 -32.76
CA ASN A 188 -12.73 9.02 -33.23
C ASN A 188 -14.17 9.19 -32.74
N ASP A 189 -14.72 10.39 -32.86
CA ASP A 189 -16.04 10.76 -32.35
C ASP A 189 -17.21 10.02 -33.01
N ASP A 190 -17.02 9.54 -34.25
CA ASP A 190 -18.07 8.83 -35.02
C ASP A 190 -18.13 7.32 -34.69
N ALA A 191 -17.16 6.79 -33.99
CA ALA A 191 -17.13 5.37 -33.60
C ALA A 191 -18.08 5.07 -32.42
N PRO A 192 -18.45 3.79 -32.21
CA PRO A 192 -19.13 3.36 -30.99
C PRO A 192 -18.36 3.79 -29.75
N PRO A 193 -19.01 4.44 -28.77
CA PRO A 193 -18.30 4.97 -27.62
C PRO A 193 -17.62 3.89 -26.79
N ARG A 194 -16.35 4.13 -26.45
CA ARG A 194 -15.57 3.34 -25.49
C ARG A 194 -14.86 4.28 -24.51
N ALA A 195 -15.15 4.10 -23.22
CA ALA A 195 -14.48 4.83 -22.17
C ALA A 195 -13.91 3.85 -21.15
N LEU A 196 -12.64 4.03 -20.79
CA LEU A 196 -11.92 3.24 -19.80
C LEU A 196 -12.13 3.83 -18.42
N ILE A 197 -12.56 3.02 -17.46
CA ILE A 197 -12.60 3.41 -16.04
C ILE A 197 -11.19 3.25 -15.48
N PHE A 198 -10.55 4.35 -15.07
CA PHE A 198 -9.23 4.28 -14.45
C PHE A 198 -9.29 4.45 -12.92
N ASP A 199 -10.36 5.07 -12.37
CA ASP A 199 -10.61 5.19 -10.94
C ASP A 199 -12.11 5.40 -10.68
N SER A 200 -12.53 5.43 -9.41
CA SER A 200 -13.87 5.83 -9.01
C SER A 200 -13.91 6.45 -7.62
N LEU A 201 -14.96 7.24 -7.36
CA LEU A 201 -15.27 7.79 -6.06
C LEU A 201 -16.70 7.44 -5.68
N TYR A 202 -16.91 7.03 -4.45
CA TYR A 202 -18.26 6.87 -3.91
C TYR A 202 -18.75 8.18 -3.25
N ASP A 203 -19.93 8.61 -3.67
CA ASP A 203 -20.62 9.76 -3.12
C ASP A 203 -21.94 9.28 -2.51
N ASN A 204 -22.20 9.60 -1.24
CA ASN A 204 -23.39 9.13 -0.52
C ASN A 204 -24.73 9.50 -1.20
N TYR A 205 -24.75 10.58 -2.00
CA TYR A 205 -25.95 11.06 -2.69
C TYR A 205 -26.03 10.58 -4.15
N ARG A 206 -24.88 10.49 -4.83
CA ARG A 206 -24.77 10.20 -6.27
C ARG A 206 -24.48 8.73 -6.56
N GLY A 207 -24.11 7.97 -5.53
CA GLY A 207 -23.58 6.62 -5.67
C GLY A 207 -22.14 6.62 -6.17
N ALA A 208 -21.74 5.55 -6.85
CA ALA A 208 -20.41 5.47 -7.44
C ALA A 208 -20.30 6.39 -8.66
N VAL A 209 -19.19 7.10 -8.72
CA VAL A 209 -18.83 8.07 -9.76
C VAL A 209 -17.53 7.59 -10.43
N PRO A 210 -17.60 6.79 -11.52
CA PRO A 210 -16.42 6.38 -12.25
C PRO A 210 -15.71 7.57 -12.90
N TYR A 211 -14.38 7.54 -12.84
CA TYR A 211 -13.47 8.43 -13.54
C TYR A 211 -13.07 7.75 -14.83
N VAL A 212 -13.29 8.42 -15.94
CA VAL A 212 -13.20 7.82 -17.26
C VAL A 212 -12.29 8.59 -18.20
N ARG A 213 -11.59 7.83 -19.06
CA ARG A 213 -10.91 8.30 -20.24
C ARG A 213 -11.68 7.83 -21.47
N VAL A 214 -12.25 8.76 -22.23
CA VAL A 214 -12.98 8.43 -23.46
C VAL A 214 -11.98 8.20 -24.61
N PHE A 215 -11.92 7.00 -25.14
CA PHE A 215 -11.07 6.65 -26.27
C PHE A 215 -11.79 6.88 -27.60
N ASP A 216 -13.04 6.43 -27.71
CA ASP A 216 -13.85 6.52 -28.92
C ASP A 216 -15.23 7.08 -28.62
N GLY A 217 -15.82 7.73 -29.60
CA GLY A 217 -17.19 8.19 -29.58
C GLY A 217 -17.44 9.38 -28.65
N VAL A 218 -18.73 9.61 -28.39
CA VAL A 218 -19.21 10.72 -27.56
C VAL A 218 -20.21 10.21 -26.53
N LEU A 219 -20.03 10.61 -25.28
CA LEU A 219 -20.96 10.34 -24.17
C LEU A 219 -21.75 11.60 -23.81
N LYS A 220 -23.08 11.45 -23.57
CA LYS A 220 -23.97 12.55 -23.21
C LYS A 220 -24.91 12.15 -22.07
N PRO A 221 -25.42 13.10 -21.28
CA PRO A 221 -26.48 12.84 -20.32
C PRO A 221 -27.72 12.28 -21.02
N GLY A 222 -28.42 11.35 -20.36
CA GLY A 222 -29.59 10.65 -20.90
C GLY A 222 -29.27 9.40 -21.75
N MET A 223 -27.98 9.15 -22.08
CA MET A 223 -27.60 7.90 -22.73
C MET A 223 -27.57 6.75 -21.73
N THR A 224 -28.04 5.57 -22.15
CA THR A 224 -27.86 4.33 -21.37
C THR A 224 -26.52 3.74 -21.69
N VAL A 225 -25.66 3.62 -20.70
CA VAL A 225 -24.34 3.00 -20.80
C VAL A 225 -24.37 1.56 -20.31
N HIS A 226 -23.52 0.76 -20.91
CA HIS A 226 -23.30 -0.64 -20.61
C HIS A 226 -21.86 -0.85 -20.13
N PHE A 227 -21.69 -1.57 -19.03
CA PHE A 227 -20.42 -1.94 -18.42
C PHE A 227 -20.06 -3.37 -18.84
N PHE A 228 -18.90 -3.55 -19.48
CA PHE A 228 -18.53 -4.83 -20.08
C PHE A 228 -18.26 -5.93 -19.05
N ALA A 229 -17.59 -5.61 -17.96
CA ALA A 229 -17.17 -6.63 -16.98
C ALA A 229 -18.35 -7.27 -16.22
N HIS A 230 -19.39 -6.50 -15.95
CA HIS A 230 -20.51 -6.95 -15.12
C HIS A 230 -21.85 -7.06 -15.89
N ASP A 231 -21.86 -6.78 -17.18
CA ASP A 231 -23.06 -6.82 -18.04
C ASP A 231 -24.23 -5.99 -17.44
N GLN A 232 -23.93 -4.82 -16.88
CA GLN A 232 -24.89 -3.94 -16.25
C GLN A 232 -25.13 -2.68 -17.08
N GLU A 233 -26.33 -2.14 -17.00
CA GLU A 233 -26.75 -0.95 -17.73
C GLU A 233 -27.21 0.14 -16.77
N TYR A 234 -26.79 1.39 -17.04
CA TYR A 234 -27.17 2.56 -16.26
C TYR A 234 -27.38 3.78 -17.16
N GLU A 235 -28.31 4.65 -16.80
CA GLU A 235 -28.51 5.91 -17.49
C GLU A 235 -27.58 6.98 -16.95
N ILE A 236 -26.86 7.70 -17.82
CA ILE A 236 -26.03 8.85 -17.46
C ILE A 236 -26.94 10.00 -17.01
N THR A 237 -26.90 10.36 -15.76
CA THR A 237 -27.61 11.52 -15.22
C THR A 237 -26.79 12.80 -15.28
N GLU A 238 -25.47 12.69 -15.15
CA GLU A 238 -24.53 13.81 -15.19
C GLU A 238 -23.16 13.31 -15.66
N LEU A 239 -22.43 14.16 -16.37
CA LEU A 239 -21.02 13.98 -16.69
C LEU A 239 -20.27 15.31 -16.63
N GLY A 240 -18.96 15.26 -16.52
CA GLY A 240 -18.16 16.48 -16.43
C GLY A 240 -16.67 16.24 -16.33
N HIS A 241 -15.96 17.34 -16.12
CA HIS A 241 -14.51 17.38 -15.96
C HIS A 241 -14.13 17.77 -14.52
N PHE A 242 -12.87 17.52 -14.16
CA PHE A 242 -12.29 17.96 -12.91
C PHE A 242 -11.47 19.23 -13.13
N ILE A 243 -11.91 20.33 -12.53
CA ILE A 243 -11.15 21.57 -12.38
C ILE A 243 -11.14 21.88 -10.89
N MET A 244 -10.30 21.20 -10.12
CA MET A 244 -10.32 21.16 -8.64
C MET A 244 -11.67 20.74 -8.02
N LYS A 245 -12.76 20.97 -8.71
CA LYS A 245 -14.13 20.55 -8.38
C LYS A 245 -14.74 19.89 -9.62
N LYS A 246 -15.74 19.10 -9.40
CA LYS A 246 -16.56 18.52 -10.48
C LYS A 246 -17.30 19.63 -11.19
N VAL A 247 -17.02 19.83 -12.48
CA VAL A 247 -17.69 20.81 -13.34
C VAL A 247 -18.46 20.07 -14.42
N LYS A 248 -19.78 20.26 -14.42
CA LYS A 248 -20.68 19.61 -15.38
C LYS A 248 -20.40 20.06 -16.81
N THR A 249 -20.54 19.12 -17.74
CA THR A 249 -20.51 19.39 -19.18
C THR A 249 -21.69 18.69 -19.86
N ASN A 250 -21.96 19.05 -21.12
CA ASN A 250 -23.02 18.44 -21.90
C ASN A 250 -22.56 17.19 -22.66
N GLU A 251 -21.27 16.98 -22.78
CA GLU A 251 -20.69 15.82 -23.48
C GLU A 251 -19.24 15.58 -23.06
N LEU A 252 -18.80 14.33 -23.17
CA LEU A 252 -17.40 13.91 -23.17
C LEU A 252 -17.12 13.26 -24.52
N ARG A 253 -16.04 13.68 -25.19
CA ARG A 253 -15.64 13.22 -26.53
C ARG A 253 -14.36 12.38 -26.47
N SER A 254 -14.04 11.74 -27.59
CA SER A 254 -12.75 11.08 -27.72
C SER A 254 -11.61 12.02 -27.31
N GLY A 255 -10.71 11.53 -26.46
CA GLY A 255 -9.63 12.34 -25.88
C GLY A 255 -9.93 12.95 -24.50
N ASP A 256 -11.17 13.09 -24.10
CA ASP A 256 -11.52 13.71 -22.81
C ASP A 256 -11.28 12.77 -21.62
N VAL A 257 -10.83 13.37 -20.51
CA VAL A 257 -10.80 12.78 -19.16
C VAL A 257 -11.90 13.46 -18.33
N GLY A 258 -12.73 12.66 -17.66
CA GLY A 258 -13.85 13.18 -16.91
C GLY A 258 -14.48 12.18 -15.94
N TYR A 259 -15.67 12.50 -15.46
CA TYR A 259 -16.44 11.64 -14.58
C TYR A 259 -17.86 11.41 -15.14
N ILE A 260 -18.46 10.31 -14.74
CA ILE A 260 -19.85 9.95 -15.06
C ILE A 260 -20.62 9.73 -13.75
N VAL A 261 -21.85 10.25 -13.68
CA VAL A 261 -22.82 9.94 -12.62
C VAL A 261 -23.97 9.18 -13.25
N ALA A 262 -24.22 7.97 -12.80
CA ALA A 262 -25.28 7.11 -13.30
C ALA A 262 -26.07 6.43 -12.17
N SER A 263 -26.09 7.03 -10.97
CA SER A 263 -26.83 6.58 -9.78
C SER A 263 -26.54 5.11 -9.40
N ILE A 264 -25.30 4.67 -9.59
CA ILE A 264 -24.88 3.30 -9.33
C ILE A 264 -24.71 3.10 -7.82
N ARG A 265 -25.58 2.31 -7.23
CA ARG A 265 -25.59 2.06 -5.77
C ARG A 265 -24.83 0.80 -5.36
N HIS A 266 -24.69 -0.16 -6.27
CA HIS A 266 -23.99 -1.41 -6.04
C HIS A 266 -22.57 -1.32 -6.61
N MET A 267 -21.59 -1.27 -5.73
CA MET A 267 -20.19 -1.06 -6.11
C MET A 267 -19.57 -2.26 -6.82
N GLY A 268 -20.02 -3.48 -6.54
CA GLY A 268 -19.59 -4.66 -7.31
C GLY A 268 -19.88 -4.61 -8.80
N HIS A 269 -20.53 -3.53 -9.29
CA HIS A 269 -20.82 -3.32 -10.72
C HIS A 269 -19.86 -2.33 -11.38
N ILE A 270 -18.88 -1.80 -10.66
CA ILE A 270 -17.82 -0.95 -11.19
C ILE A 270 -16.49 -1.55 -10.81
N GLU A 271 -15.64 -1.73 -11.77
CA GLU A 271 -14.27 -2.19 -11.59
C GLU A 271 -13.34 -1.31 -12.42
N PRO A 272 -12.25 -0.76 -11.84
CA PRO A 272 -11.23 -0.07 -12.65
C PRO A 272 -10.67 -1.02 -13.70
N GLY A 273 -10.49 -0.51 -14.92
CA GLY A 273 -10.14 -1.32 -16.08
C GLY A 273 -11.33 -1.80 -16.90
N ASP A 274 -12.55 -1.64 -16.36
CA ASP A 274 -13.73 -1.95 -17.16
C ASP A 274 -13.97 -0.89 -18.25
N THR A 275 -14.62 -1.32 -19.31
CA THR A 275 -14.99 -0.47 -20.44
C THR A 275 -16.47 -0.12 -20.40
N ILE A 276 -16.76 1.17 -20.50
CA ILE A 276 -18.11 1.70 -20.67
C ILE A 276 -18.37 1.90 -22.16
N THR A 277 -19.50 1.42 -22.65
CA THR A 277 -20.04 1.68 -24.00
C THR A 277 -21.49 2.13 -23.93
N VAL A 278 -22.05 2.63 -25.04
CA VAL A 278 -23.46 3.04 -25.12
C VAL A 278 -24.31 1.89 -25.66
N LYS A 279 -25.43 1.61 -25.01
CA LYS A 279 -26.33 0.49 -25.34
C LYS A 279 -26.81 0.51 -26.78
N GLU A 280 -27.24 1.68 -27.26
CA GLU A 280 -27.81 1.89 -28.59
C GLU A 280 -26.77 1.82 -29.70
N ASN A 281 -25.49 2.05 -29.37
CA ASN A 281 -24.36 1.98 -30.28
C ASN A 281 -23.18 1.26 -29.59
N ARG A 282 -23.38 -0.02 -29.29
CA ARG A 282 -22.46 -0.82 -28.48
C ARG A 282 -21.19 -1.18 -29.27
N ALA A 283 -20.04 -0.92 -28.68
CA ALA A 283 -18.76 -1.44 -29.17
C ALA A 283 -18.73 -2.97 -29.07
N GLN A 284 -18.04 -3.61 -30.01
CA GLN A 284 -17.97 -5.08 -30.06
C GLN A 284 -16.96 -5.64 -29.07
N GLU A 285 -15.87 -4.91 -28.80
CA GLU A 285 -14.77 -5.35 -27.96
C GLU A 285 -14.46 -4.30 -26.87
N PRO A 286 -14.18 -4.73 -25.64
CA PRO A 286 -13.71 -3.82 -24.60
C PRO A 286 -12.30 -3.29 -24.91
N LEU A 287 -11.91 -2.21 -24.23
CA LEU A 287 -10.53 -1.76 -24.19
C LEU A 287 -9.69 -2.78 -23.40
N PRO A 288 -8.37 -2.87 -23.63
CA PRO A 288 -7.50 -3.65 -22.77
C PRO A 288 -7.69 -3.24 -21.31
N GLY A 289 -8.12 -4.20 -20.49
CA GLY A 289 -8.33 -3.97 -19.05
C GLY A 289 -7.05 -4.18 -18.26
N TYR A 290 -7.10 -3.84 -16.97
CA TYR A 290 -5.99 -4.08 -16.04
C TYR A 290 -6.01 -5.51 -15.51
N LYS A 291 -4.83 -6.04 -15.19
CA LYS A 291 -4.74 -7.28 -14.43
C LYS A 291 -5.17 -7.01 -12.98
N LYS A 292 -6.10 -7.80 -12.46
CA LYS A 292 -6.50 -7.74 -11.06
C LYS A 292 -5.33 -8.18 -10.19
N ILE A 293 -4.82 -7.28 -9.36
CA ILE A 293 -3.79 -7.62 -8.37
C ILE A 293 -4.48 -8.22 -7.15
N LYS A 294 -3.97 -9.36 -6.69
CA LYS A 294 -4.44 -9.99 -5.45
C LYS A 294 -3.70 -9.38 -4.26
N PRO A 295 -4.40 -9.18 -3.13
CA PRO A 295 -3.73 -8.83 -1.90
C PRO A 295 -2.61 -9.80 -1.55
N MET A 296 -1.51 -9.29 -1.01
CA MET A 296 -0.33 -10.07 -0.64
C MET A 296 -0.09 -10.11 0.86
N VAL A 297 -0.59 -9.10 1.60
CA VAL A 297 -0.45 -8.96 3.04
C VAL A 297 -1.83 -9.03 3.68
N PHE A 298 -1.97 -9.83 4.73
CA PHE A 298 -3.24 -10.06 5.41
C PHE A 298 -3.10 -9.81 6.91
N THR A 299 -4.06 -9.09 7.49
CA THR A 299 -4.18 -8.92 8.95
C THR A 299 -5.63 -8.98 9.40
N GLY A 300 -5.85 -9.39 10.64
CA GLY A 300 -7.15 -9.28 11.29
C GLY A 300 -7.32 -7.89 11.88
N LEU A 301 -8.44 -7.24 11.62
CA LEU A 301 -8.87 -5.99 12.23
C LEU A 301 -10.04 -6.26 13.17
N TYR A 302 -9.89 -5.91 14.43
CA TYR A 302 -10.90 -6.15 15.47
C TYR A 302 -11.20 -4.84 16.18
N PRO A 303 -12.48 -4.51 16.43
CA PRO A 303 -12.82 -3.35 17.25
C PRO A 303 -12.45 -3.63 18.71
N VAL A 304 -11.98 -2.59 19.42
CA VAL A 304 -11.70 -2.68 20.88
C VAL A 304 -13.00 -2.97 21.63
N GLU A 305 -14.08 -2.27 21.28
CA GLU A 305 -15.41 -2.50 21.85
C GLU A 305 -16.23 -3.39 20.92
N ALA A 306 -16.80 -4.47 21.46
CA ALA A 306 -17.55 -5.45 20.65
C ALA A 306 -18.78 -4.85 19.93
N ASP A 307 -19.35 -3.77 20.48
CA ASP A 307 -20.50 -3.07 19.93
C ASP A 307 -20.15 -2.32 18.62
N ASP A 308 -18.88 -2.03 18.37
CA ASP A 308 -18.39 -1.31 17.17
C ASP A 308 -18.22 -2.23 15.94
N TYR A 309 -18.51 -3.53 16.06
CA TYR A 309 -18.36 -4.49 14.94
C TYR A 309 -19.15 -4.07 13.69
N ASP A 310 -20.40 -3.65 13.85
CA ASP A 310 -21.23 -3.24 12.72
C ASP A 310 -20.75 -1.90 12.13
N GLN A 311 -20.20 -1.00 12.95
CA GLN A 311 -19.59 0.25 12.49
C GLN A 311 -18.31 -0.04 11.70
N LEU A 312 -17.45 -0.94 12.17
CA LEU A 312 -16.25 -1.38 11.45
C LEU A 312 -16.61 -2.00 10.10
N ARG A 313 -17.63 -2.86 10.03
CA ARG A 313 -18.10 -3.42 8.77
C ARG A 313 -18.50 -2.33 7.78
N GLN A 314 -19.33 -1.38 8.20
CA GLN A 314 -19.78 -0.28 7.34
C GLN A 314 -18.61 0.63 6.91
N ALA A 315 -17.62 0.84 7.78
CA ALA A 315 -16.44 1.61 7.46
C ALA A 315 -15.58 0.91 6.41
N LEU A 316 -15.32 -0.40 6.56
CA LEU A 316 -14.60 -1.21 5.56
C LEU A 316 -15.33 -1.23 4.22
N GLU A 317 -16.65 -1.45 4.21
CA GLU A 317 -17.47 -1.36 3.01
C GLU A 317 -17.29 -0.01 2.31
N LYS A 318 -17.35 1.10 3.05
CA LYS A 318 -17.14 2.45 2.48
C LYS A 318 -15.72 2.67 1.97
N LEU A 319 -14.70 2.17 2.65
CA LEU A 319 -13.32 2.27 2.19
C LEU A 319 -13.10 1.46 0.91
N GLN A 320 -13.61 0.22 0.84
CA GLN A 320 -13.53 -0.63 -0.34
C GLN A 320 -14.20 0.01 -1.57
N LEU A 321 -15.22 0.86 -1.37
CA LEU A 321 -15.84 1.62 -2.45
C LEU A 321 -14.88 2.61 -3.13
N ASN A 322 -13.86 3.06 -2.42
CA ASN A 322 -12.87 4.00 -2.91
C ASN A 322 -11.50 3.34 -3.16
N ASP A 323 -11.34 2.11 -2.70
CA ASP A 323 -10.09 1.35 -2.77
C ASP A 323 -10.39 -0.10 -3.15
N PHE A 324 -10.29 -0.41 -4.43
CA PHE A 324 -10.61 -1.74 -4.98
C PHE A 324 -9.56 -2.80 -4.67
N SER A 325 -8.43 -2.41 -4.11
CA SER A 325 -7.39 -3.32 -3.68
C SER A 325 -7.60 -3.85 -2.26
N LEU A 326 -8.46 -3.19 -1.47
CA LEU A 326 -8.87 -3.66 -0.16
C LEU A 326 -9.86 -4.83 -0.29
N ASP A 327 -9.50 -5.97 0.25
CA ASP A 327 -10.39 -7.13 0.39
C ASP A 327 -10.61 -7.45 1.86
N PHE A 328 -11.82 -7.88 2.24
CA PHE A 328 -12.09 -8.26 3.62
C PHE A 328 -13.20 -9.31 3.72
N ILE A 329 -13.04 -10.19 4.69
CA ILE A 329 -14.01 -11.22 5.05
C ILE A 329 -14.23 -11.24 6.57
N PRO A 330 -15.42 -11.59 7.07
CA PRO A 330 -15.63 -11.77 8.50
C PRO A 330 -14.69 -12.83 9.08
N GLU A 331 -14.11 -12.54 10.23
CA GLU A 331 -13.24 -13.44 10.98
C GLU A 331 -13.64 -13.44 12.47
N THR A 332 -13.40 -14.56 13.13
CA THR A 332 -13.61 -14.69 14.57
C THR A 332 -12.34 -15.21 15.22
N SER A 333 -11.86 -14.48 16.22
CA SER A 333 -10.75 -14.88 17.08
C SER A 333 -11.27 -15.30 18.45
N GLU A 334 -10.73 -16.37 19.01
CA GLU A 334 -11.07 -16.79 20.39
C GLU A 334 -10.63 -15.74 21.42
N ALA A 335 -9.55 -15.00 21.12
CA ALA A 335 -8.99 -13.99 22.00
C ALA A 335 -9.64 -12.61 21.83
N LEU A 336 -9.95 -12.19 20.58
CA LEU A 336 -10.37 -10.84 20.23
C LEU A 336 -11.86 -10.71 19.87
N GLY A 337 -12.58 -11.83 19.70
CA GLY A 337 -13.99 -11.84 19.33
C GLY A 337 -14.21 -11.71 17.81
N PHE A 338 -15.24 -10.95 17.43
CA PHE A 338 -15.60 -10.76 16.03
C PHE A 338 -14.84 -9.61 15.41
N GLY A 339 -14.34 -9.82 14.19
CA GLY A 339 -13.59 -8.84 13.40
C GLY A 339 -13.60 -9.18 11.93
N PHE A 340 -12.62 -8.66 11.20
CA PHE A 340 -12.48 -8.89 9.77
C PHE A 340 -11.04 -9.23 9.41
N ARG A 341 -10.88 -10.25 8.58
CA ARG A 341 -9.64 -10.55 7.90
C ARG A 341 -9.53 -9.66 6.67
N CYS A 342 -8.56 -8.76 6.66
CA CYS A 342 -8.36 -7.80 5.59
C CYS A 342 -7.10 -8.13 4.79
N GLY A 343 -7.20 -7.99 3.46
CA GLY A 343 -6.12 -8.16 2.53
C GLY A 343 -5.66 -6.81 1.96
N PHE A 344 -4.35 -6.61 1.86
CA PHE A 344 -3.70 -5.36 1.45
C PHE A 344 -2.61 -5.64 0.41
N LEU A 345 -2.26 -4.64 -0.39
CA LEU A 345 -1.17 -4.73 -1.36
C LEU A 345 0.20 -4.79 -0.68
N GLY A 346 0.39 -4.05 0.40
CA GLY A 346 1.60 -4.00 1.18
C GLY A 346 1.36 -3.41 2.58
N LEU A 347 2.44 -3.15 3.33
CA LEU A 347 2.34 -2.60 4.69
C LEU A 347 1.88 -1.16 4.72
N LEU A 348 2.39 -0.31 3.84
CA LEU A 348 1.98 1.09 3.80
C LEU A 348 0.49 1.20 3.48
N HIS A 349 -0.02 0.36 2.56
CA HIS A 349 -1.44 0.29 2.28
C HIS A 349 -2.24 -0.12 3.53
N MET A 350 -1.79 -1.12 4.28
CA MET A 350 -2.41 -1.55 5.55
C MET A 350 -2.45 -0.41 6.58
N GLU A 351 -1.33 0.28 6.81
CA GLU A 351 -1.25 1.39 7.76
C GLU A 351 -2.19 2.54 7.37
N ILE A 352 -2.26 2.88 6.09
CA ILE A 352 -3.15 3.93 5.59
C ILE A 352 -4.61 3.56 5.84
N ILE A 353 -5.03 2.34 5.54
CA ILE A 353 -6.40 1.88 5.79
C ILE A 353 -6.72 1.89 7.28
N GLN A 354 -5.78 1.43 8.13
CA GLN A 354 -5.96 1.48 9.58
C GLN A 354 -6.13 2.92 10.09
N GLU A 355 -5.21 3.84 9.72
CA GLU A 355 -5.33 5.24 10.13
C GLU A 355 -6.60 5.91 9.61
N ARG A 356 -7.06 5.56 8.42
CA ARG A 356 -8.33 6.05 7.90
C ARG A 356 -9.53 5.56 8.70
N LEU A 357 -9.54 4.26 9.09
CA LEU A 357 -10.58 3.72 9.97
C LEU A 357 -10.61 4.42 11.33
N GLU A 358 -9.46 4.70 11.90
CA GLU A 358 -9.34 5.39 13.18
C GLU A 358 -9.76 6.87 13.08
N ARG A 359 -9.29 7.60 12.05
CA ARG A 359 -9.50 9.06 11.93
C ARG A 359 -10.82 9.46 11.27
N GLU A 360 -11.23 8.76 10.20
CA GLU A 360 -12.45 9.12 9.44
C GLU A 360 -13.72 8.52 10.06
N PHE A 361 -13.59 7.39 10.79
CA PHE A 361 -14.74 6.66 11.34
C PHE A 361 -14.74 6.57 12.87
N ASP A 362 -13.73 7.15 13.55
CA ASP A 362 -13.62 7.18 15.03
C ASP A 362 -13.68 5.78 15.64
N LEU A 363 -12.91 4.84 15.07
CA LEU A 363 -12.84 3.44 15.49
C LEU A 363 -11.54 3.18 16.21
N ASP A 364 -11.60 2.61 17.41
CA ASP A 364 -10.44 2.04 18.10
C ASP A 364 -10.26 0.59 17.68
N LEU A 365 -9.10 0.26 17.07
CA LEU A 365 -8.85 -1.03 16.46
C LEU A 365 -7.68 -1.79 17.09
N VAL A 366 -7.82 -3.11 17.14
CA VAL A 366 -6.74 -4.05 17.39
C VAL A 366 -6.38 -4.75 16.09
N THR A 367 -5.12 -4.69 15.72
CA THR A 367 -4.59 -5.38 14.54
C THR A 367 -3.82 -6.63 14.96
N THR A 368 -4.01 -7.75 14.26
CA THR A 368 -3.17 -8.92 14.42
C THR A 368 -1.88 -8.77 13.61
N THR A 369 -0.91 -9.64 13.85
CA THR A 369 0.34 -9.69 13.07
C THR A 369 0.04 -9.85 11.58
N PRO A 370 0.56 -8.98 10.70
CA PRO A 370 0.45 -9.18 9.26
C PRO A 370 1.06 -10.52 8.83
N ASN A 371 0.40 -11.19 7.91
CA ASN A 371 0.85 -12.44 7.32
C ASN A 371 0.75 -12.37 5.80
N VAL A 372 1.56 -13.20 5.13
CA VAL A 372 1.44 -13.44 3.70
C VAL A 372 0.59 -14.68 3.43
N ILE A 373 0.14 -14.87 2.19
CA ILE A 373 -0.50 -16.12 1.79
C ILE A 373 0.59 -17.18 1.61
N TYR A 374 0.43 -18.30 2.31
CA TYR A 374 1.17 -19.53 2.07
C TYR A 374 0.31 -20.52 1.30
N ARG A 375 0.93 -21.39 0.51
CA ARG A 375 0.25 -22.53 -0.09
C ARG A 375 0.74 -23.80 0.59
N VAL A 376 -0.19 -24.55 1.16
CA VAL A 376 0.10 -25.82 1.84
C VAL A 376 -0.44 -26.94 0.99
N VAL A 377 0.45 -27.80 0.53
CA VAL A 377 0.09 -29.04 -0.18
C VAL A 377 -0.07 -30.13 0.86
N THR A 378 -1.25 -30.73 0.93
CA THR A 378 -1.55 -31.82 1.85
C THR A 378 -1.07 -33.17 1.29
N ASN A 379 -0.99 -34.18 2.16
CA ASN A 379 -0.62 -35.54 1.74
C ASN A 379 -1.59 -36.14 0.71
N ASP A 380 -2.81 -35.65 0.66
CA ASP A 380 -3.84 -36.05 -0.33
C ASP A 380 -3.68 -35.32 -1.68
N GLY A 381 -2.72 -34.41 -1.78
CA GLY A 381 -2.44 -33.62 -2.99
C GLY A 381 -3.33 -32.40 -3.17
N GLU A 382 -4.11 -32.02 -2.17
CA GLU A 382 -4.89 -30.77 -2.18
C GLU A 382 -3.99 -29.58 -1.83
N THR A 383 -4.15 -28.46 -2.54
CA THR A 383 -3.44 -27.20 -2.25
C THR A 383 -4.37 -26.23 -1.54
N LEU A 384 -4.03 -25.88 -0.32
CA LEU A 384 -4.77 -24.95 0.53
C LEU A 384 -4.06 -23.59 0.58
N GLU A 385 -4.78 -22.50 0.41
CA GLU A 385 -4.25 -21.16 0.68
C GLU A 385 -4.44 -20.81 2.16
N VAL A 386 -3.32 -20.54 2.84
CA VAL A 386 -3.24 -20.25 4.27
C VAL A 386 -2.79 -18.80 4.45
N ASP A 387 -3.71 -17.93 4.80
CA ASP A 387 -3.53 -16.50 5.04
C ASP A 387 -3.43 -16.16 6.54
N THR A 388 -3.74 -17.12 7.43
CA THR A 388 -3.65 -16.97 8.88
C THR A 388 -3.09 -18.25 9.52
N PRO A 389 -2.28 -18.14 10.60
CA PRO A 389 -1.78 -19.32 11.33
C PRO A 389 -2.89 -20.26 11.81
N ALA A 390 -4.09 -19.74 12.07
CA ALA A 390 -5.25 -20.54 12.50
C ALA A 390 -5.71 -21.56 11.45
N LYS A 391 -5.57 -21.25 10.15
CA LYS A 391 -5.93 -22.13 9.03
C LYS A 391 -4.87 -23.17 8.69
N MET A 392 -3.70 -23.15 9.37
CA MET A 392 -2.63 -24.12 9.13
C MET A 392 -3.10 -25.53 9.46
N PRO A 393 -3.02 -26.50 8.52
CA PRO A 393 -3.35 -27.89 8.78
C PRO A 393 -2.47 -28.51 9.87
N VAL A 394 -2.93 -29.64 10.43
CA VAL A 394 -2.12 -30.40 11.39
C VAL A 394 -0.85 -30.89 10.68
N THR A 395 0.28 -30.80 11.36
CA THR A 395 1.62 -31.09 10.75
C THR A 395 1.72 -32.47 10.08
N GLY A 396 0.93 -33.46 10.56
CA GLY A 396 0.90 -34.81 9.98
C GLY A 396 0.25 -34.88 8.59
N ASP A 397 -0.55 -33.88 8.23
CA ASP A 397 -1.29 -33.84 6.96
C ASP A 397 -0.59 -32.97 5.90
N ILE A 398 0.53 -32.34 6.26
CA ILE A 398 1.29 -31.45 5.39
C ILE A 398 2.37 -32.23 4.66
N ASN A 399 2.35 -32.17 3.32
CA ASN A 399 3.43 -32.67 2.47
C ASN A 399 4.50 -31.58 2.28
N GLU A 400 4.10 -30.40 1.79
CA GLU A 400 5.02 -29.27 1.58
C GLU A 400 4.32 -27.92 1.87
N ILE A 401 5.12 -26.91 2.17
CA ILE A 401 4.65 -25.54 2.35
C ILE A 401 5.38 -24.65 1.37
N LEU A 402 4.64 -23.87 0.60
CA LEU A 402 5.16 -22.92 -0.36
C LEU A 402 4.97 -21.50 0.16
N GLU A 403 6.04 -20.71 0.15
CA GLU A 403 6.03 -19.29 0.51
C GLU A 403 6.12 -18.38 -0.72
N PRO A 404 5.53 -17.19 -0.70
CA PRO A 404 5.65 -16.23 -1.79
C PRO A 404 7.07 -15.64 -1.82
N ILE A 405 7.70 -15.72 -2.99
CA ILE A 405 8.99 -15.12 -3.29
C ILE A 405 8.79 -13.89 -4.14
N VAL A 406 9.52 -12.84 -3.84
CA VAL A 406 9.55 -11.61 -4.63
C VAL A 406 10.91 -11.40 -5.27
N ALA A 407 10.92 -10.87 -6.49
CA ALA A 407 12.09 -10.31 -7.12
C ALA A 407 12.31 -8.90 -6.58
N ALA A 408 13.35 -8.71 -5.80
CA ALA A 408 13.67 -7.46 -5.13
C ALA A 408 14.81 -6.74 -5.82
N GLU A 409 14.64 -5.42 -6.01
CA GLU A 409 15.64 -4.50 -6.55
C GLU A 409 16.01 -3.46 -5.50
N ILE A 410 17.30 -3.38 -5.19
CA ILE A 410 17.84 -2.44 -4.21
C ILE A 410 18.85 -1.55 -4.90
N LEU A 411 18.53 -0.25 -4.96
CA LEU A 411 19.45 0.75 -5.47
C LEU A 411 20.21 1.39 -4.31
N THR A 412 21.55 1.45 -4.39
CA THR A 412 22.36 1.92 -3.26
C THR A 412 23.72 2.46 -3.72
N PRO A 413 24.32 3.44 -2.99
CA PRO A 413 25.73 3.74 -3.13
C PRO A 413 26.60 2.51 -2.85
N LYS A 414 27.72 2.38 -3.59
CA LYS A 414 28.60 1.20 -3.53
C LYS A 414 29.14 0.88 -2.15
N GLU A 415 29.30 1.88 -1.29
CA GLU A 415 29.83 1.71 0.09
C GLU A 415 28.91 0.87 0.98
N TYR A 416 27.60 0.83 0.69
CA TYR A 416 26.61 0.08 1.48
C TYR A 416 26.32 -1.32 0.94
N ILE A 417 26.88 -1.73 -0.22
CA ILE A 417 26.60 -3.04 -0.85
C ILE A 417 26.80 -4.19 0.14
N GLY A 418 27.93 -4.21 0.86
CA GLY A 418 28.25 -5.29 1.80
C GLY A 418 27.26 -5.42 2.96
N SER A 419 26.84 -4.29 3.53
CA SER A 419 25.85 -4.25 4.62
C SER A 419 24.47 -4.69 4.15
N ILE A 420 24.08 -4.28 2.96
CA ILE A 420 22.79 -4.65 2.33
C ILE A 420 22.79 -6.15 1.96
N MET A 421 23.87 -6.66 1.39
CA MET A 421 23.98 -8.10 1.11
C MET A 421 23.85 -8.93 2.38
N THR A 422 24.46 -8.48 3.49
CA THR A 422 24.33 -9.13 4.80
C THR A 422 22.88 -9.10 5.31
N LEU A 423 22.19 -7.96 5.17
CA LEU A 423 20.77 -7.83 5.53
C LEU A 423 19.91 -8.81 4.72
N CYS A 424 20.08 -8.85 3.39
CA CYS A 424 19.33 -9.75 2.52
C CYS A 424 19.60 -11.23 2.84
N GLN A 425 20.85 -11.60 3.13
CA GLN A 425 21.20 -12.97 3.54
C GLN A 425 20.55 -13.36 4.86
N ASN A 426 20.53 -12.47 5.86
CA ASN A 426 19.85 -12.70 7.13
C ASN A 426 18.33 -12.88 6.97
N LYS A 427 17.76 -12.33 5.90
CA LYS A 427 16.35 -12.48 5.51
C LYS A 427 16.14 -13.61 4.49
N ARG A 428 17.01 -14.60 4.46
CA ARG A 428 16.97 -15.78 3.58
C ARG A 428 16.99 -15.45 2.08
N GLY A 429 17.48 -14.26 1.71
CA GLY A 429 17.53 -13.80 0.34
C GLY A 429 18.52 -14.57 -0.51
N VAL A 430 18.14 -14.86 -1.76
CA VAL A 430 18.98 -15.49 -2.78
C VAL A 430 19.50 -14.42 -3.73
N TYR A 431 20.81 -14.14 -3.67
CA TYR A 431 21.48 -13.20 -4.55
C TYR A 431 21.36 -13.61 -6.02
N LYS A 432 21.08 -12.67 -6.92
CA LYS A 432 21.03 -12.86 -8.37
C LYS A 432 22.18 -12.18 -9.09
N ASN A 433 22.18 -10.87 -9.11
CA ASN A 433 23.22 -10.08 -9.77
C ASN A 433 23.34 -8.70 -9.14
N THR A 434 24.39 -7.99 -9.53
CA THR A 434 24.58 -6.57 -9.23
C THR A 434 24.95 -5.84 -10.52
N ASN A 435 24.18 -4.84 -10.88
CA ASN A 435 24.44 -3.96 -12.00
C ASN A 435 24.95 -2.62 -11.47
N TYR A 436 25.97 -2.04 -12.08
CA TYR A 436 26.47 -0.72 -11.71
C TYR A 436 25.89 0.31 -12.67
N LEU A 437 24.99 1.14 -12.18
CA LEU A 437 24.37 2.25 -12.95
C LEU A 437 25.33 3.45 -13.08
N SER A 438 26.29 3.57 -12.18
CA SER A 438 27.38 4.54 -12.22
C SER A 438 28.56 4.00 -11.39
N PRO A 439 29.76 4.62 -11.47
CA PRO A 439 30.89 4.23 -10.62
C PRO A 439 30.59 4.24 -9.12
N GLU A 440 29.61 5.00 -8.67
CA GLU A 440 29.24 5.20 -7.27
C GLU A 440 27.91 4.55 -6.88
N LYS A 441 27.07 4.12 -7.82
CA LYS A 441 25.70 3.62 -7.56
C LYS A 441 25.50 2.23 -8.18
N ALA A 442 24.97 1.28 -7.36
CA ALA A 442 24.74 -0.09 -7.76
C ALA A 442 23.27 -0.47 -7.54
N GLN A 443 22.77 -1.29 -8.44
CA GLN A 443 21.47 -1.96 -8.37
C GLN A 443 21.70 -3.44 -8.05
N ILE A 444 21.18 -3.91 -6.92
CA ILE A 444 21.36 -5.26 -6.42
C ILE A 444 20.04 -6.01 -6.55
N HIS A 445 20.07 -7.18 -7.17
CA HIS A 445 18.90 -8.02 -7.36
C HIS A 445 18.95 -9.24 -6.44
N TYR A 446 17.84 -9.46 -5.73
CA TYR A 446 17.64 -10.60 -4.84
C TYR A 446 16.27 -11.25 -5.07
N ASP A 447 16.18 -12.56 -4.88
CA ASP A 447 14.91 -13.20 -4.58
C ASP A 447 14.77 -13.26 -3.07
N LEU A 448 13.70 -12.66 -2.52
CA LEU A 448 13.45 -12.59 -1.09
C LEU A 448 12.09 -13.22 -0.76
N PRO A 449 11.97 -13.97 0.35
CA PRO A 449 10.67 -14.38 0.86
C PRO A 449 9.87 -13.15 1.32
N LEU A 450 8.64 -12.98 0.81
CA LEU A 450 7.82 -11.82 1.15
C LEU A 450 7.58 -11.70 2.66
N GLY A 451 7.36 -12.83 3.35
CA GLY A 451 7.17 -12.85 4.81
C GLY A 451 8.34 -12.30 5.63
N GLU A 452 9.55 -12.25 5.06
CA GLU A 452 10.73 -11.73 5.76
C GLU A 452 10.93 -10.22 5.56
N ILE A 453 10.29 -9.63 4.56
CA ILE A 453 10.47 -8.20 4.23
C ILE A 453 9.32 -7.32 4.69
N ILE A 454 8.15 -7.90 5.03
CA ILE A 454 6.97 -7.12 5.40
C ILE A 454 7.06 -6.44 6.77
N PHE A 455 8.03 -6.72 7.62
CA PHE A 455 8.10 -6.12 8.96
C PHE A 455 9.09 -4.97 9.06
N ASP A 456 10.36 -5.26 9.09
CA ASP A 456 11.39 -4.31 9.48
C ASP A 456 12.47 -4.09 8.40
N PHE A 457 12.32 -4.78 7.27
CA PHE A 457 13.34 -4.79 6.23
C PHE A 457 13.61 -3.39 5.67
N TYR A 458 12.57 -2.62 5.37
CA TYR A 458 12.70 -1.28 4.80
C TYR A 458 13.38 -0.32 5.77
N ASP A 459 12.99 -0.34 7.04
CA ASP A 459 13.58 0.50 8.08
C ASP A 459 15.03 0.15 8.34
N LYS A 460 15.36 -1.15 8.40
CA LYS A 460 16.74 -1.63 8.49
C LYS A 460 17.55 -1.23 7.27
N LEU A 461 16.99 -1.39 6.06
CA LEU A 461 17.63 -0.97 4.82
C LEU A 461 17.98 0.52 4.84
N LYS A 462 17.02 1.37 5.21
CA LYS A 462 17.22 2.82 5.35
C LYS A 462 18.26 3.15 6.42
N SER A 463 18.20 2.49 7.57
CA SER A 463 19.15 2.70 8.67
C SER A 463 20.58 2.38 8.28
N ILE A 464 20.84 1.20 7.68
CA ILE A 464 22.20 0.76 7.32
C ILE A 464 22.79 1.51 6.12
N SER A 465 21.93 2.14 5.31
CA SER A 465 22.32 2.94 4.14
C SER A 465 22.27 4.45 4.40
N SER A 466 22.09 4.87 5.65
CA SER A 466 21.93 6.29 6.01
C SER A 466 20.83 7.00 5.21
N GLY A 467 19.78 6.25 4.82
CA GLY A 467 18.66 6.74 4.03
C GLY A 467 18.86 6.71 2.52
N TYR A 468 20.04 6.34 2.03
CA TYR A 468 20.36 6.42 0.59
C TYR A 468 19.88 5.21 -0.23
N ALA A 469 19.59 4.06 0.38
CA ALA A 469 19.08 2.93 -0.39
C ALA A 469 17.60 3.08 -0.68
N SER A 470 17.21 2.80 -1.92
CA SER A 470 15.82 2.61 -2.32
C SER A 470 15.54 1.13 -2.62
N PHE A 471 14.29 0.74 -2.46
CA PHE A 471 13.84 -0.64 -2.53
C PHE A 471 12.54 -0.73 -3.32
N ASP A 472 12.49 -1.68 -4.22
CA ASP A 472 11.30 -2.07 -4.97
C ASP A 472 11.23 -3.57 -5.09
N TYR A 473 10.04 -4.14 -5.28
CA TYR A 473 9.88 -5.58 -5.43
C TYR A 473 8.62 -5.94 -6.22
N GLU A 474 8.68 -7.09 -6.90
CA GLU A 474 7.54 -7.67 -7.60
C GLU A 474 7.35 -9.13 -7.18
N PHE A 475 6.10 -9.58 -7.14
CA PHE A 475 5.81 -10.99 -6.90
C PHE A 475 6.37 -11.84 -8.04
N LYS A 476 7.13 -12.87 -7.70
CA LYS A 476 7.76 -13.77 -8.65
C LYS A 476 7.06 -15.12 -8.75
N GLU A 477 7.08 -15.88 -7.67
CA GLU A 477 6.58 -17.25 -7.61
C GLU A 477 6.36 -17.72 -6.16
N PHE A 478 5.76 -18.90 -6.01
CA PHE A 478 5.76 -19.62 -4.75
C PHE A 478 6.86 -20.65 -4.75
N ALA A 479 7.67 -20.71 -3.70
CA ALA A 479 8.76 -21.67 -3.54
C ALA A 479 8.62 -22.46 -2.24
N GLU A 480 9.09 -23.71 -2.25
CA GLU A 480 9.10 -24.59 -1.08
C GLU A 480 9.97 -24.02 0.04
N ALA A 481 9.43 -24.05 1.28
CA ALA A 481 10.13 -23.57 2.46
C ALA A 481 9.81 -24.42 3.70
N ASN A 482 10.82 -24.57 4.58
CA ASN A 482 10.65 -25.29 5.83
C ASN A 482 10.00 -24.41 6.91
N LEU A 483 8.74 -24.12 6.72
CA LEU A 483 7.97 -23.27 7.62
C LEU A 483 7.25 -24.08 8.70
N ARG A 484 7.05 -23.44 9.85
CA ARG A 484 6.33 -24.02 11.00
C ARG A 484 5.44 -22.97 11.64
N LYS A 485 4.31 -23.43 12.17
CA LYS A 485 3.44 -22.62 13.02
C LYS A 485 4.03 -22.53 14.43
N LEU A 486 4.28 -21.31 14.89
CA LEU A 486 4.70 -20.99 16.25
C LEU A 486 3.49 -20.49 17.04
N ASP A 487 3.01 -21.30 17.97
CA ASP A 487 1.91 -20.96 18.85
C ASP A 487 2.40 -20.31 20.14
N ILE A 488 1.74 -19.25 20.57
CA ILE A 488 1.98 -18.61 21.88
C ILE A 488 0.85 -19.02 22.82
N LEU A 489 1.24 -19.61 23.95
CA LEU A 489 0.31 -20.00 25.00
C LEU A 489 0.47 -19.09 26.20
N ILE A 490 -0.62 -18.50 26.66
CA ILE A 490 -0.68 -17.73 27.90
C ILE A 490 -1.51 -18.53 28.90
N HIS A 491 -0.88 -18.87 30.00
CA HIS A 491 -1.49 -19.70 31.03
C HIS A 491 -1.93 -21.10 30.51
N SER A 492 -1.20 -21.65 29.57
CA SER A 492 -1.45 -22.92 28.87
C SER A 492 -2.62 -22.91 27.87
N GLU A 493 -3.24 -21.76 27.62
CA GLU A 493 -4.24 -21.57 26.57
C GLU A 493 -3.57 -20.91 25.36
N PRO A 494 -3.77 -21.43 24.14
CA PRO A 494 -3.23 -20.80 22.93
C PRO A 494 -3.94 -19.47 22.68
N VAL A 495 -3.16 -18.46 22.24
CA VAL A 495 -3.69 -17.16 21.83
C VAL A 495 -3.44 -17.05 20.33
N ASP A 496 -4.48 -17.27 19.55
CA ASP A 496 -4.45 -17.30 18.08
C ASP A 496 -3.91 -16.01 17.47
N ALA A 497 -4.29 -14.86 18.05
CA ALA A 497 -3.82 -13.54 17.62
C ALA A 497 -2.29 -13.33 17.76
N LEU A 498 -1.60 -14.14 18.58
CA LEU A 498 -0.15 -14.09 18.79
C LEU A 498 0.59 -15.21 18.06
N SER A 499 -0.11 -16.12 17.40
CA SER A 499 0.48 -17.21 16.63
C SER A 499 1.05 -16.67 15.32
N THR A 500 2.21 -17.19 14.89
CA THR A 500 2.89 -16.78 13.66
C THR A 500 3.37 -17.99 12.85
N ILE A 501 3.57 -17.80 11.54
CA ILE A 501 4.26 -18.77 10.68
C ILE A 501 5.67 -18.25 10.46
N CYS A 502 6.68 -19.07 10.74
CA CYS A 502 8.08 -18.70 10.60
C CYS A 502 8.93 -19.88 10.13
N HIS A 503 10.15 -19.58 9.67
CA HIS A 503 11.10 -20.61 9.28
C HIS A 503 11.51 -21.46 10.50
N ALA A 504 11.69 -22.75 10.30
CA ALA A 504 11.95 -23.70 11.39
C ALA A 504 13.23 -23.38 12.19
N GLU A 505 14.25 -22.83 11.53
CA GLU A 505 15.53 -22.44 12.16
C GLU A 505 15.36 -21.23 13.07
N ASP A 506 14.49 -20.29 12.74
CA ASP A 506 14.28 -19.05 13.49
C ASP A 506 13.25 -19.19 14.62
N ALA A 507 12.46 -20.26 14.58
CA ALA A 507 11.32 -20.45 15.48
C ALA A 507 11.71 -20.42 16.97
N TYR A 508 12.89 -20.95 17.34
CA TYR A 508 13.36 -20.91 18.72
C TYR A 508 13.70 -19.49 19.17
N GLN A 509 14.46 -18.76 18.37
CA GLN A 509 14.86 -17.38 18.70
C GLN A 509 13.66 -16.46 18.76
N ARG A 510 12.76 -16.53 17.78
CA ARG A 510 11.47 -15.80 17.79
C ARG A 510 10.62 -16.14 19.01
N GLY A 511 10.51 -17.44 19.35
CA GLY A 511 9.76 -17.89 20.53
C GLY A 511 10.32 -17.33 21.85
N VAL A 512 11.64 -17.29 22.00
CA VAL A 512 12.31 -16.71 23.18
C VAL A 512 12.08 -15.21 23.26
N ALA A 513 12.24 -14.48 22.14
CA ALA A 513 12.07 -13.03 22.07
C ALA A 513 10.62 -12.64 22.38
N LEU A 514 9.62 -13.32 21.75
CA LEU A 514 8.19 -13.12 22.04
C LEU A 514 7.86 -13.35 23.51
N CYS A 515 8.29 -14.49 24.07
CA CYS A 515 8.04 -14.78 25.47
C CYS A 515 8.65 -13.72 26.39
N SER A 516 9.82 -13.18 26.07
CA SER A 516 10.49 -12.13 26.86
C SER A 516 9.76 -10.81 26.79
N LYS A 517 9.37 -10.37 25.59
CA LYS A 517 8.63 -9.12 25.38
C LYS A 517 7.24 -9.17 26.03
N LEU A 518 6.50 -10.26 25.84
CA LEU A 518 5.20 -10.47 26.48
C LEU A 518 5.27 -10.47 28.01
N LYS A 519 6.37 -10.98 28.60
CA LYS A 519 6.57 -10.92 30.05
C LYS A 519 6.69 -9.50 30.57
N GLU A 520 7.23 -8.57 29.81
CA GLU A 520 7.37 -7.16 30.18
C GLU A 520 6.01 -6.44 30.11
N LEU A 521 5.22 -6.76 29.09
CA LEU A 521 3.96 -6.09 28.77
C LEU A 521 2.76 -6.62 29.58
N ILE A 522 2.72 -7.95 29.84
CA ILE A 522 1.61 -8.53 30.60
C ILE A 522 1.73 -8.11 32.09
N PRO A 523 0.71 -7.44 32.64
CA PRO A 523 0.74 -6.97 34.02
C PRO A 523 0.74 -8.11 35.01
N ARG A 524 1.42 -7.92 36.13
CA ARG A 524 1.42 -8.91 37.23
C ARG A 524 0.03 -9.07 37.81
N GLN A 525 -0.44 -10.32 37.83
CA GLN A 525 -1.73 -10.69 38.39
C GLN A 525 -1.60 -11.33 39.77
N MET A 526 -2.74 -11.67 40.42
CA MET A 526 -2.76 -12.32 41.72
C MET A 526 -2.19 -13.75 41.72
N PHE A 527 -2.03 -14.32 40.52
CA PHE A 527 -1.43 -15.63 40.30
C PHE A 527 -0.26 -15.53 39.30
N GLU A 528 0.48 -16.60 39.17
CA GLU A 528 1.62 -16.69 38.28
C GLU A 528 1.13 -17.01 36.86
N VAL A 529 1.52 -16.19 35.87
CA VAL A 529 1.16 -16.37 34.47
C VAL A 529 2.33 -16.97 33.71
N ALA A 530 2.17 -18.18 33.20
CA ALA A 530 3.14 -18.81 32.31
C ALA A 530 2.91 -18.36 30.88
N ILE A 531 3.96 -17.92 30.20
CA ILE A 531 3.98 -17.59 28.78
C ILE A 531 4.89 -18.59 28.11
N GLN A 532 4.41 -19.27 27.08
CA GLN A 532 5.10 -20.37 26.43
C GLN A 532 5.01 -20.23 24.91
N ALA A 533 6.09 -20.55 24.22
CA ALA A 533 6.10 -20.69 22.77
C ALA A 533 6.19 -22.19 22.44
N ALA A 534 5.35 -22.66 21.52
CA ALA A 534 5.27 -24.05 21.14
C ALA A 534 5.30 -24.26 19.62
N LEU A 535 6.02 -25.28 19.20
CA LEU A 535 6.01 -25.83 17.84
C LEU A 535 5.34 -27.20 17.86
N ASN A 536 4.30 -27.39 17.08
CA ASN A 536 3.61 -28.68 17.00
C ASN A 536 3.26 -29.24 18.39
N ASN A 537 2.71 -28.42 19.27
CA ASN A 537 2.38 -28.74 20.67
C ASN A 537 3.60 -29.00 21.59
N ARG A 538 4.82 -28.89 21.10
CA ARG A 538 6.04 -29.00 21.92
C ARG A 538 6.51 -27.62 22.34
N ILE A 539 6.57 -27.40 23.64
CA ILE A 539 7.07 -26.14 24.22
C ILE A 539 8.57 -26.03 23.94
N ILE A 540 8.97 -24.96 23.24
CA ILE A 540 10.35 -24.64 22.87
C ILE A 540 10.92 -23.51 23.73
N ALA A 541 10.08 -22.57 24.20
CA ALA A 541 10.49 -21.48 25.07
C ALA A 541 9.44 -21.26 26.15
N ARG A 542 9.86 -20.80 27.32
CA ARG A 542 8.97 -20.50 28.44
C ARG A 542 9.49 -19.37 29.30
N THR A 543 8.62 -18.46 29.66
CA THR A 543 8.87 -17.43 30.69
C THR A 543 7.70 -17.36 31.64
N THR A 544 7.81 -16.57 32.70
CA THR A 544 6.76 -16.49 33.73
C THR A 544 6.67 -15.09 34.30
N VAL A 545 5.45 -14.52 34.29
CA VAL A 545 5.13 -13.29 35.01
C VAL A 545 4.81 -13.65 36.47
N ARG A 546 5.60 -13.12 37.38
CA ARG A 546 5.46 -13.43 38.82
C ARG A 546 4.17 -12.83 39.38
N ALA A 547 3.46 -13.59 40.22
CA ALA A 547 2.28 -13.10 40.93
C ALA A 547 2.56 -11.89 41.80
N LEU A 548 1.58 -11.00 41.95
CA LEU A 548 1.60 -9.94 42.96
C LEU A 548 1.78 -10.53 44.36
N LYS A 549 2.79 -10.07 45.08
CA LYS A 549 3.03 -10.49 46.46
C LYS A 549 2.31 -9.53 47.40
N LYS A 550 1.19 -9.97 47.97
CA LYS A 550 0.59 -9.28 49.13
C LYS A 550 1.25 -9.79 50.40
N ASN A 551 1.85 -8.93 51.17
CA ASN A 551 2.43 -9.31 52.47
C ASN A 551 1.31 -9.55 53.49
N VAL A 552 0.78 -10.78 53.51
CA VAL A 552 -0.31 -11.17 54.43
C VAL A 552 0.11 -11.30 55.88
N THR A 553 1.43 -11.26 56.14
CA THR A 553 2.00 -11.36 57.47
C THR A 553 2.42 -10.00 58.07
N ALA A 554 2.29 -8.90 57.29
CA ALA A 554 2.68 -7.54 57.75
C ALA A 554 1.98 -7.10 59.04
N LYS A 555 0.77 -7.59 59.30
CA LYS A 555 -0.01 -7.28 60.51
C LYS A 555 0.18 -8.31 61.62
N CYS A 556 1.09 -9.28 61.46
CA CYS A 556 1.39 -10.25 62.52
C CYS A 556 2.52 -9.74 63.39
N TYR A 557 2.19 -9.05 64.46
CA TYR A 557 3.12 -8.66 65.51
C TYR A 557 3.55 -9.87 66.34
N GLY A 558 4.84 -10.05 66.59
CA GLY A 558 5.41 -11.10 67.41
C GLY A 558 5.75 -12.39 66.65
N GLY A 559 6.49 -13.28 67.32
CA GLY A 559 7.12 -14.48 66.75
C GLY A 559 6.20 -15.69 66.47
N ASP A 560 4.88 -15.52 66.30
CA ASP A 560 3.96 -16.64 66.02
C ASP A 560 4.18 -17.18 64.58
N ILE A 561 5.11 -18.10 64.51
CA ILE A 561 5.49 -18.81 63.30
C ILE A 561 4.33 -19.64 62.73
N THR A 562 3.51 -20.22 63.61
CA THR A 562 2.37 -21.09 63.23
C THR A 562 1.31 -20.27 62.51
N ARG A 563 0.98 -19.10 63.00
CA ARG A 563 0.02 -18.17 62.38
C ARG A 563 0.50 -17.64 61.03
N LYS A 564 1.79 -17.27 60.94
CA LYS A 564 2.42 -16.85 59.66
C LYS A 564 2.34 -17.99 58.63
N ARG A 565 2.63 -19.23 59.02
CA ARG A 565 2.59 -20.38 58.15
C ARG A 565 1.18 -20.68 57.64
N LYS A 566 0.16 -20.64 58.50
CA LYS A 566 -1.26 -20.79 58.15
C LYS A 566 -1.71 -19.70 57.16
N LEU A 567 -1.28 -18.45 57.34
CA LEU A 567 -1.61 -17.36 56.43
C LEU A 567 -0.97 -17.55 55.04
N TRP A 568 0.27 -18.01 54.99
CA TRP A 568 0.96 -18.32 53.74
C TRP A 568 0.31 -19.52 53.01
N GLU A 569 -0.09 -20.56 53.73
CA GLU A 569 -0.80 -21.70 53.17
C GLU A 569 -2.18 -21.31 52.61
N LYS A 570 -2.92 -20.46 53.33
CA LYS A 570 -4.18 -19.90 52.89
C LYS A 570 -4.02 -19.03 51.62
N GLN A 571 -2.97 -18.21 51.59
CA GLN A 571 -2.62 -17.41 50.43
C GLN A 571 -2.25 -18.30 49.22
N LYS A 572 -1.45 -19.34 49.44
CA LYS A 572 -1.06 -20.31 48.40
C LYS A 572 -2.28 -21.06 47.82
N LYS A 573 -3.21 -21.51 48.69
CA LYS A 573 -4.48 -22.13 48.28
C LYS A 573 -5.35 -21.14 47.52
N GLY A 574 -5.46 -19.89 47.97
CA GLY A 574 -6.21 -18.82 47.27
C GLY A 574 -5.67 -18.54 45.89
N LYS A 575 -4.35 -18.39 45.76
CA LYS A 575 -3.67 -18.20 44.46
C LYS A 575 -3.86 -19.38 43.50
N LYS A 576 -3.82 -20.62 44.02
CA LYS A 576 -4.09 -21.82 43.22
C LYS A 576 -5.53 -21.87 42.70
N ARG A 577 -6.51 -21.44 43.50
CA ARG A 577 -7.91 -21.31 43.06
C ARG A 577 -8.08 -20.22 42.00
N MET A 578 -7.50 -19.04 42.22
CA MET A 578 -7.55 -17.95 41.22
C MET A 578 -6.90 -18.36 39.90
N LYS A 579 -5.80 -19.10 39.94
CA LYS A 579 -5.14 -19.66 38.75
C LYS A 579 -6.07 -20.60 37.95
N MET A 580 -6.99 -21.29 38.59
CA MET A 580 -7.93 -22.24 37.93
C MET A 580 -9.16 -21.53 37.33
N ILE A 581 -9.47 -20.30 37.72
CA ILE A 581 -10.72 -19.59 37.37
C ILE A 581 -10.45 -18.29 36.63
N GLY A 582 -9.26 -17.69 36.79
CA GLY A 582 -8.93 -16.38 36.23
C GLY A 582 -8.52 -16.45 34.77
N LYS A 583 -9.22 -15.72 33.91
CA LYS A 583 -8.72 -15.38 32.58
C LYS A 583 -7.59 -14.36 32.70
N VAL A 584 -6.57 -14.47 31.88
CA VAL A 584 -5.47 -13.51 31.81
C VAL A 584 -5.88 -12.42 30.86
N GLU A 585 -5.93 -11.17 31.33
CA GLU A 585 -6.09 -10.01 30.45
C GLU A 585 -4.78 -9.78 29.68
N VAL A 586 -4.85 -9.85 28.37
CA VAL A 586 -3.74 -9.55 27.47
C VAL A 586 -3.93 -8.11 26.99
N PRO A 587 -3.07 -7.18 27.36
CA PRO A 587 -3.20 -5.79 26.91
C PRO A 587 -2.93 -5.67 25.40
N GLN A 588 -3.48 -4.65 24.78
CA GLN A 588 -3.33 -4.38 23.34
C GLN A 588 -1.87 -4.24 22.93
N GLU A 589 -1.05 -3.60 23.77
CA GLU A 589 0.39 -3.45 23.54
C GLU A 589 1.11 -4.79 23.43
N ALA A 590 0.60 -5.84 24.08
CA ALA A 590 1.16 -7.19 23.97
C ALA A 590 0.89 -7.82 22.59
N LEU A 591 -0.21 -7.48 21.93
CA LEU A 591 -0.51 -7.92 20.57
C LEU A 591 0.37 -7.18 19.55
N LEU A 592 0.60 -5.88 19.77
CA LEU A 592 1.50 -5.07 18.93
C LEU A 592 2.99 -5.43 19.12
N ALA A 593 3.35 -6.00 20.28
CA ALA A 593 4.73 -6.40 20.59
C ALA A 593 5.27 -7.47 19.62
N VAL A 594 4.40 -8.26 19.02
CA VAL A 594 4.80 -9.24 17.99
C VAL A 594 5.34 -8.53 16.74
N LEU A 595 4.81 -7.34 16.44
CA LEU A 595 5.24 -6.51 15.32
C LEU A 595 6.60 -5.85 15.55
N GLN A 596 6.98 -5.62 16.83
CA GLN A 596 8.17 -4.87 17.22
C GLN A 596 9.38 -5.74 17.55
N LEU A 597 9.25 -7.06 17.47
CA LEU A 597 10.34 -7.99 17.85
C LEU A 597 11.54 -7.94 16.92
N ASP A 598 11.31 -7.54 15.68
CA ASP A 598 12.35 -7.47 14.67
C ASP A 598 13.01 -6.08 14.60
N SER A 599 12.59 -5.13 15.48
CA SER A 599 13.09 -3.75 15.52
C SER A 599 14.26 -3.52 16.49
N ASP A 600 14.58 -4.45 17.38
CA ASP A 600 15.72 -4.48 18.29
C ASP A 600 16.75 -5.51 17.77
#